data_b1aed0df65fbcf7aca18fc1912ec61a1
#
_entry.id   b1aed0df65fbcf7aca18fc1912ec61a1
#
_cell.length_a   1.000
_cell.length_b   1.000
_cell.length_c   1.000
_cell.angle_alpha   90.00
_cell.angle_beta   90.00
_cell.angle_gamma   90.00
#
_symmetry.space_group_name_H-M   'P 1'
#
loop_
_entity.id
_entity.type
_entity.pdbx_description
1 polymer ?
#
loop_
_entity_poly.entity_id
_entity_poly.type
_entity_poly.pdbx_seq_one_letter_code
_entity_poly.pdbx_strand_id
1 'polypeptide(L)'
;MFCSRLKQVFLFGVSIPLLFLVVDGTVRAGESKAAWQVEWEKALKAAETEGEVAVYVVDYPKFTVNQFQKAYPKIKLSAVDGPSGPDLSSRLMAERRAGKYQADLYIAGQGTHVSVLYPAKALAPMPPAFILPEVKDESKWFKGKHRFIDPESNRSFVFQGHRGLYISYNTHRAKADDIKSWWDLTQSKWKGQILGYDPAIAGTARNALWFMYKNPSLGPEFMNKLFGEMEITLSRNHRQVVDWLAGKAALCIACNDAETARDQGLPVDIITHTLKEGDYVAGGQGVISLIAPAPHPNAARIFVNWFLSREGQTLFQELSIKSGQQNANSRRMDIPKDVIKPEYRLKEESIYWENGPTVDQETAEATKLLKEIFSRRPR
;
A
#
# COMPACT_ATOMS: atom_id res chain seq x y z
N MET A 1 -51.40 45.15 29.69
CA MET A 1 -52.65 44.54 30.17
C MET A 1 -52.28 43.24 30.83
N PHE A 2 -52.39 43.21 32.15
CA PHE A 2 -52.97 42.21 33.04
C PHE A 2 -52.44 40.76 32.85
N CYS A 3 -52.10 39.98 33.82
CA CYS A 3 -52.17 40.11 35.30
C CYS A 3 -51.50 38.88 35.91
N SER A 4 -50.73 39.15 36.92
CA SER A 4 -50.31 38.35 38.05
C SER A 4 -51.21 37.20 38.46
N ARG A 5 -50.63 36.11 38.96
CA ARG A 5 -51.04 35.52 40.28
C ARG A 5 -49.91 34.68 40.90
N LEU A 6 -49.45 35.16 42.02
CA LEU A 6 -48.79 34.40 43.09
C LEU A 6 -49.73 33.33 43.65
N LYS A 7 -49.23 32.18 44.04
CA LYS A 7 -49.78 31.42 45.19
C LYS A 7 -48.64 30.84 46.03
N GLN A 8 -48.69 31.14 47.25
CA GLN A 8 -47.89 30.75 48.42
C GLN A 8 -48.04 29.25 48.73
N VAL A 9 -46.99 28.61 49.09
CA VAL A 9 -46.50 28.07 50.36
C VAL A 9 -47.37 27.07 51.09
N PHE A 10 -46.77 25.90 51.35
CA PHE A 10 -46.87 25.29 52.71
C PHE A 10 -45.58 24.43 52.94
N LEU A 11 -44.82 24.81 53.98
CA LEU A 11 -43.76 24.03 54.59
C LEU A 11 -44.41 22.87 55.40
N PHE A 12 -44.00 21.65 55.14
CA PHE A 12 -44.07 20.56 56.10
C PHE A 12 -42.65 20.05 56.36
N GLY A 13 -42.17 20.29 57.54
CA GLY A 13 -40.94 19.74 58.06
C GLY A 13 -41.15 18.26 58.36
N VAL A 14 -40.37 17.40 57.73
CA VAL A 14 -40.22 16.01 58.10
C VAL A 14 -38.76 15.80 58.49
N SER A 15 -38.55 15.61 59.79
CA SER A 15 -37.29 15.18 60.37
C SER A 15 -37.00 13.74 59.95
N ILE A 16 -35.93 13.56 59.12
CA ILE A 16 -35.44 12.22 58.78
C ILE A 16 -34.17 12.02 59.62
N PRO A 17 -34.07 10.92 60.37
CA PRO A 17 -32.85 10.59 61.13
C PRO A 17 -31.70 10.28 60.19
N LEU A 18 -30.55 10.89 60.48
CA LEU A 18 -29.27 10.68 59.81
C LEU A 18 -28.76 9.25 60.11
N LEU A 19 -29.01 8.32 59.18
CA LEU A 19 -28.44 6.99 59.22
C LEU A 19 -27.00 7.11 58.66
N PHE A 20 -26.00 7.02 59.50
CA PHE A 20 -24.61 6.88 59.09
C PHE A 20 -24.44 5.50 58.42
N LEU A 21 -24.49 5.48 57.10
CA LEU A 21 -23.99 4.36 56.31
C LEU A 21 -22.44 4.45 56.33
N VAL A 22 -21.85 3.58 57.11
CA VAL A 22 -20.42 3.26 56.95
C VAL A 22 -20.26 2.59 55.59
N VAL A 23 -19.81 3.38 54.60
CA VAL A 23 -19.38 2.80 53.31
C VAL A 23 -18.02 2.17 53.56
N ASP A 24 -18.01 0.85 53.74
CA ASP A 24 -16.79 0.07 53.64
C ASP A 24 -16.14 0.37 52.30
N GLY A 25 -15.02 1.11 52.37
CA GLY A 25 -14.17 1.39 51.22
C GLY A 25 -13.46 0.09 50.82
N THR A 26 -14.14 -0.73 50.03
CA THR A 26 -13.47 -1.77 49.28
C THR A 26 -12.54 -1.07 48.30
N VAL A 27 -11.25 -1.02 48.64
CA VAL A 27 -10.14 -0.72 47.76
C VAL A 27 -10.29 -1.69 46.57
N ARG A 28 -10.79 -1.20 45.42
CA ARG A 28 -10.75 -1.94 44.17
C ARG A 28 -9.28 -2.27 43.93
N ALA A 29 -8.94 -3.55 44.10
CA ALA A 29 -7.66 -4.10 43.66
C ALA A 29 -7.46 -3.62 42.20
N GLY A 30 -6.39 -2.87 41.92
CA GLY A 30 -6.11 -2.36 40.59
C GLY A 30 -6.12 -3.51 39.60
N GLU A 31 -6.91 -3.38 38.54
CA GLU A 31 -6.91 -4.36 37.45
C GLU A 31 -5.47 -4.58 36.99
N SER A 32 -5.00 -5.82 37.00
CA SER A 32 -3.66 -6.16 36.55
C SER A 32 -3.55 -5.78 35.07
N LYS A 33 -2.53 -4.99 34.73
CA LYS A 33 -2.29 -4.59 33.32
C LYS A 33 -2.22 -5.83 32.43
N ALA A 34 -2.85 -5.76 31.28
CA ALA A 34 -2.72 -6.82 30.29
C ALA A 34 -1.24 -6.98 29.85
N ALA A 35 -0.85 -8.19 29.50
CA ALA A 35 0.54 -8.52 29.16
C ALA A 35 1.12 -7.61 28.07
N TRP A 36 0.31 -7.25 27.06
CA TRP A 36 0.75 -6.34 25.99
C TRP A 36 1.01 -4.91 26.50
N GLN A 37 0.29 -4.43 27.52
CA GLN A 37 0.50 -3.11 28.12
C GLN A 37 1.84 -3.04 28.84
N VAL A 38 2.18 -4.10 29.56
CA VAL A 38 3.48 -4.21 30.23
C VAL A 38 4.63 -4.26 29.22
N GLU A 39 4.44 -5.02 28.14
CA GLU A 39 5.42 -5.10 27.05
C GLU A 39 5.57 -3.74 26.34
N TRP A 40 4.47 -3.05 26.08
CA TRP A 40 4.44 -1.72 25.46
C TRP A 40 5.19 -0.68 26.30
N GLU A 41 4.88 -0.59 27.59
CA GLU A 41 5.53 0.36 28.51
C GLU A 41 7.04 0.10 28.61
N LYS A 42 7.44 -1.17 28.67
CA LYS A 42 8.85 -1.57 28.67
C LYS A 42 9.54 -1.16 27.36
N ALA A 43 8.93 -1.44 26.22
CA ALA A 43 9.48 -1.10 24.92
C ALA A 43 9.57 0.42 24.73
N LEU A 44 8.52 1.16 25.13
CA LEU A 44 8.48 2.62 25.04
C LEU A 44 9.58 3.26 25.89
N LYS A 45 9.74 2.81 27.15
CA LYS A 45 10.81 3.33 28.01
C LYS A 45 12.21 3.07 27.44
N ALA A 46 12.43 1.88 26.87
CA ALA A 46 13.68 1.57 26.21
C ALA A 46 13.91 2.42 24.95
N ALA A 47 12.86 2.61 24.14
CA ALA A 47 12.90 3.48 22.96
C ALA A 47 13.17 4.95 23.30
N GLU A 48 12.60 5.46 24.39
CA GLU A 48 12.90 6.82 24.90
C GLU A 48 14.36 6.94 25.36
N THR A 49 14.97 5.85 25.82
CA THR A 49 16.40 5.80 26.19
C THR A 49 17.28 5.74 24.95
N GLU A 50 16.86 5.03 23.90
CA GLU A 50 17.53 5.04 22.58
C GLU A 50 17.45 6.44 21.93
N GLY A 51 16.35 7.17 22.13
CA GLY A 51 16.15 8.58 21.80
C GLY A 51 15.96 8.87 20.32
N GLU A 52 16.13 7.89 19.43
CA GLU A 52 16.04 8.08 17.97
C GLU A 52 15.50 6.81 17.29
N VAL A 53 14.87 6.99 16.13
CA VAL A 53 14.60 5.95 15.15
C VAL A 53 14.93 6.44 13.75
N ALA A 54 15.71 5.68 12.98
CA ALA A 54 16.12 6.02 11.63
C ALA A 54 15.35 5.20 10.58
N VAL A 55 14.57 5.87 9.74
CA VAL A 55 13.72 5.26 8.71
C VAL A 55 14.23 5.62 7.32
N TYR A 56 14.65 4.64 6.56
CA TYR A 56 15.00 4.80 5.14
C TYR A 56 13.73 4.62 4.32
N VAL A 57 13.28 5.65 3.60
CA VAL A 57 11.93 5.70 3.04
C VAL A 57 11.88 6.38 1.68
N VAL A 58 11.05 5.83 0.77
CA VAL A 58 10.66 6.46 -0.49
C VAL A 58 9.25 7.01 -0.36
N ASP A 59 9.04 8.27 -0.74
CA ASP A 59 7.74 8.96 -0.89
C ASP A 59 6.97 9.37 0.38
N TYR A 60 7.33 8.89 1.60
CA TYR A 60 6.52 9.15 2.81
C TYR A 60 7.14 10.00 3.92
N PRO A 61 8.32 10.63 3.76
CA PRO A 61 9.06 11.12 4.92
C PRO A 61 8.41 12.28 5.65
N LYS A 62 7.85 13.26 4.93
CA LYS A 62 7.37 14.51 5.53
C LYS A 62 6.16 14.36 6.44
N PHE A 63 5.27 13.42 6.12
CA PHE A 63 4.01 13.25 6.87
C PHE A 63 4.21 12.40 8.09
N THR A 64 4.93 11.29 7.94
CA THR A 64 5.21 10.34 9.01
C THR A 64 6.03 10.96 10.13
N VAL A 65 7.06 11.76 9.78
CA VAL A 65 7.93 12.44 10.74
C VAL A 65 7.12 13.31 11.70
N ASN A 66 6.32 14.23 11.14
CA ASN A 66 5.60 15.20 11.97
C ASN A 66 4.59 14.56 12.90
N GLN A 67 3.90 13.50 12.48
CA GLN A 67 2.86 12.87 13.29
C GLN A 67 3.46 11.94 14.35
N PHE A 68 4.46 11.15 13.99
CA PHE A 68 5.19 10.32 14.95
C PHE A 68 5.83 11.18 16.05
N GLN A 69 6.48 12.28 15.67
CA GLN A 69 7.17 13.17 16.60
C GLN A 69 6.19 13.84 17.60
N LYS A 70 4.93 14.08 17.20
CA LYS A 70 3.87 14.56 18.10
C LYS A 70 3.45 13.49 19.11
N ALA A 71 3.30 12.24 18.63
CA ALA A 71 2.88 11.12 19.45
C ALA A 71 3.98 10.69 20.44
N TYR A 72 5.25 10.75 20.00
CA TYR A 72 6.42 10.29 20.79
C TYR A 72 7.51 11.37 20.81
N PRO A 73 7.33 12.46 21.56
CA PRO A 73 8.24 13.61 21.52
C PRO A 73 9.66 13.34 22.02
N LYS A 74 9.87 12.26 22.76
CA LYS A 74 11.19 11.85 23.26
C LYS A 74 11.96 10.92 22.31
N ILE A 75 11.35 10.51 21.20
CA ILE A 75 11.97 9.66 20.19
C ILE A 75 12.07 10.46 18.89
N LYS A 76 13.26 10.94 18.58
CA LYS A 76 13.51 11.66 17.33
C LYS A 76 13.32 10.72 16.14
N LEU A 77 12.50 11.09 15.15
CA LEU A 77 12.41 10.37 13.90
C LEU A 77 13.33 11.00 12.84
N SER A 78 14.36 10.27 12.44
CA SER A 78 15.28 10.63 11.35
C SER A 78 14.85 9.89 10.09
N ALA A 79 14.18 10.60 9.18
CA ALA A 79 13.82 10.03 7.88
C ALA A 79 14.91 10.31 6.84
N VAL A 80 15.44 9.25 6.25
CA VAL A 80 16.35 9.32 5.10
C VAL A 80 15.51 9.07 3.87
N ASP A 81 15.19 10.15 3.17
CA ASP A 81 14.44 10.11 1.91
C ASP A 81 15.37 9.80 0.74
N GLY A 82 14.90 9.01 -0.20
CA GLY A 82 15.62 8.69 -1.43
C GLY A 82 14.71 8.74 -2.65
N PRO A 83 15.26 9.07 -3.82
CA PRO A 83 14.48 9.20 -5.05
C PRO A 83 13.89 7.87 -5.53
N SER A 84 14.48 6.75 -5.09
CA SER A 84 14.01 5.41 -5.44
C SER A 84 14.45 4.34 -4.43
N GLY A 85 13.77 3.19 -4.42
CA GLY A 85 14.18 2.03 -3.64
C GLY A 85 15.60 1.54 -3.97
N PRO A 86 16.00 1.41 -5.24
CA PRO A 86 17.39 1.08 -5.63
C PRO A 86 18.44 2.02 -5.03
N ASP A 87 18.23 3.34 -5.06
CA ASP A 87 19.19 4.30 -4.50
C ASP A 87 19.33 4.13 -2.98
N LEU A 88 18.20 4.03 -2.26
CA LEU A 88 18.20 3.82 -0.81
C LEU A 88 18.85 2.49 -0.43
N SER A 89 18.54 1.41 -1.14
CA SER A 89 19.12 0.09 -0.84
C SER A 89 20.61 0.06 -1.14
N SER A 90 21.07 0.74 -2.19
CA SER A 90 22.49 0.89 -2.52
C SER A 90 23.25 1.64 -1.43
N ARG A 91 22.68 2.73 -0.91
CA ARG A 91 23.20 3.49 0.22
C ARG A 91 23.29 2.62 1.47
N LEU A 92 22.20 1.97 1.85
CA LEU A 92 22.14 1.07 3.01
C LEU A 92 23.20 -0.04 2.91
N MET A 93 23.36 -0.64 1.74
CA MET A 93 24.37 -1.69 1.52
C MET A 93 25.81 -1.13 1.57
N ALA A 94 26.05 0.09 1.12
CA ALA A 94 27.37 0.74 1.22
C ALA A 94 27.71 1.03 2.69
N GLU A 95 26.79 1.57 3.45
CA GLU A 95 26.94 1.81 4.90
C GLU A 95 27.24 0.51 5.65
N ARG A 96 26.48 -0.56 5.39
CA ARG A 96 26.73 -1.89 5.99
C ARG A 96 28.12 -2.44 5.68
N ARG A 97 28.56 -2.33 4.40
CA ARG A 97 29.92 -2.75 4.01
C ARG A 97 31.01 -1.95 4.76
N ALA A 98 30.73 -0.69 5.10
CA ALA A 98 31.62 0.15 5.88
C ALA A 98 31.50 -0.08 7.42
N GLY A 99 30.72 -1.08 7.85
CA GLY A 99 30.47 -1.35 9.27
C GLY A 99 29.57 -0.31 9.95
N LYS A 100 28.88 0.53 9.20
CA LYS A 100 27.97 1.58 9.69
C LYS A 100 26.54 1.08 9.60
N TYR A 101 25.93 0.79 10.74
CA TYR A 101 24.53 0.37 10.86
C TYR A 101 23.72 1.58 11.30
N GLN A 102 23.11 2.30 10.36
CA GLN A 102 22.43 3.57 10.64
C GLN A 102 20.91 3.48 10.48
N ALA A 103 20.42 2.49 9.75
CA ALA A 103 19.00 2.33 9.51
C ALA A 103 18.36 1.34 10.51
N ASP A 104 17.20 1.70 11.05
CA ASP A 104 16.35 0.82 11.84
C ASP A 104 15.25 0.19 10.99
N LEU A 105 14.71 0.96 10.04
CA LEU A 105 13.58 0.58 9.19
C LEU A 105 13.85 0.94 7.73
N TYR A 106 13.24 0.16 6.85
CA TYR A 106 13.25 0.41 5.41
C TYR A 106 11.82 0.34 4.86
N ILE A 107 11.37 1.41 4.19
CA ILE A 107 10.05 1.52 3.57
C ILE A 107 10.23 1.86 2.11
N ALA A 108 9.91 0.92 1.21
CA ALA A 108 10.02 1.10 -0.23
C ALA A 108 9.21 0.04 -0.98
N GLY A 109 9.34 0.01 -2.30
CA GLY A 109 8.73 -1.01 -3.14
C GLY A 109 9.29 -2.42 -2.94
N GLN A 110 8.48 -3.43 -3.24
CA GLN A 110 8.78 -4.84 -3.06
C GLN A 110 10.10 -5.29 -3.70
N GLY A 111 10.42 -4.80 -4.90
CA GLY A 111 11.58 -5.27 -5.67
C GLY A 111 12.90 -5.20 -4.91
N THR A 112 13.19 -4.10 -4.22
CA THR A 112 14.44 -3.94 -3.46
C THR A 112 14.52 -4.84 -2.23
N HIS A 113 13.38 -5.16 -1.61
CA HIS A 113 13.34 -6.13 -0.52
C HIS A 113 13.78 -7.51 -1.02
N VAL A 114 13.21 -7.97 -2.14
CA VAL A 114 13.49 -9.29 -2.72
C VAL A 114 14.89 -9.38 -3.32
N SER A 115 15.27 -8.41 -4.17
CA SER A 115 16.49 -8.51 -4.96
C SER A 115 17.76 -8.04 -4.25
N VAL A 116 17.64 -7.24 -3.16
CA VAL A 116 18.79 -6.66 -2.45
C VAL A 116 18.82 -7.08 -0.98
N LEU A 117 17.74 -6.79 -0.22
CA LEU A 117 17.80 -6.89 1.24
C LEU A 117 17.73 -8.35 1.74
N TYR A 118 16.95 -9.24 1.07
CA TYR A 118 16.90 -10.66 1.42
C TYR A 118 18.23 -11.37 1.17
N PRO A 119 18.85 -11.28 -0.03
CA PRO A 119 20.15 -11.90 -0.28
C PRO A 119 21.24 -11.39 0.67
N ALA A 120 21.17 -10.12 1.06
CA ALA A 120 22.11 -9.51 1.99
C ALA A 120 21.85 -9.91 3.47
N LYS A 121 20.79 -10.68 3.77
CA LYS A 121 20.37 -11.04 5.14
C LYS A 121 20.24 -9.80 6.03
N ALA A 122 19.70 -8.71 5.47
CA ALA A 122 19.66 -7.41 6.13
C ALA A 122 18.37 -7.16 6.91
N LEU A 123 17.46 -8.14 6.98
CA LEU A 123 16.11 -7.99 7.54
C LEU A 123 15.85 -8.91 8.72
N ALA A 124 15.18 -8.38 9.75
CA ALA A 124 14.63 -9.15 10.86
C ALA A 124 13.17 -9.56 10.61
N PRO A 125 12.68 -10.64 11.24
CA PRO A 125 11.25 -10.98 11.23
C PRO A 125 10.40 -9.86 11.84
N MET A 126 9.25 -9.55 11.22
CA MET A 126 8.35 -8.48 11.66
C MET A 126 7.42 -8.88 12.82
N PRO A 127 6.83 -10.11 12.87
CA PRO A 127 5.84 -10.45 13.89
C PRO A 127 6.31 -10.29 15.35
N PRO A 128 7.58 -10.59 15.71
CA PRO A 128 8.07 -10.34 17.07
C PRO A 128 8.09 -8.86 17.49
N ALA A 129 8.03 -7.94 16.54
CA ALA A 129 7.95 -6.51 16.82
C ALA A 129 6.53 -6.01 17.11
N PHE A 130 5.50 -6.77 16.75
CA PHE A 130 4.11 -6.40 16.99
C PHE A 130 3.77 -6.54 18.48
N ILE A 131 3.32 -5.45 19.09
CA ILE A 131 2.95 -5.39 20.52
C ILE A 131 1.45 -5.12 20.66
N LEU A 132 0.94 -4.09 19.96
CA LEU A 132 -0.45 -3.66 20.08
C LEU A 132 -1.41 -4.75 19.59
N PRO A 133 -2.47 -5.08 20.34
CA PRO A 133 -3.47 -6.07 19.92
C PRO A 133 -4.04 -5.79 18.55
N GLU A 134 -4.36 -4.53 18.24
CA GLU A 134 -4.91 -4.13 16.95
C GLU A 134 -3.92 -4.29 15.77
N VAL A 135 -2.60 -4.31 16.05
CA VAL A 135 -1.56 -4.57 15.03
C VAL A 135 -1.40 -6.07 14.82
N LYS A 136 -1.55 -6.87 15.90
CA LYS A 136 -1.51 -8.33 15.86
C LYS A 136 -2.78 -8.93 15.23
N ASP A 137 -3.90 -8.22 15.26
CA ASP A 137 -5.20 -8.71 14.77
C ASP A 137 -5.25 -8.70 13.24
N GLU A 138 -5.03 -9.87 12.65
CA GLU A 138 -5.07 -10.06 11.21
C GLU A 138 -6.43 -9.76 10.59
N SER A 139 -7.53 -9.90 11.36
CA SER A 139 -8.90 -9.63 10.87
C SER A 139 -9.12 -8.19 10.43
N LYS A 140 -8.26 -7.27 10.85
CA LYS A 140 -8.29 -5.85 10.47
C LYS A 140 -7.68 -5.59 9.10
N TRP A 141 -7.05 -6.58 8.51
CA TRP A 141 -6.31 -6.46 7.25
C TRP A 141 -7.05 -7.14 6.11
N PHE A 142 -6.76 -6.71 4.89
CA PHE A 142 -7.38 -7.22 3.67
C PHE A 142 -7.30 -8.75 3.59
N LYS A 143 -8.43 -9.40 3.27
CA LYS A 143 -8.61 -10.86 3.29
C LYS A 143 -8.40 -11.49 4.68
N GLY A 144 -8.54 -10.73 5.75
CA GLY A 144 -8.44 -11.23 7.13
C GLY A 144 -7.06 -11.75 7.50
N LYS A 145 -5.98 -11.23 6.89
CA LYS A 145 -4.62 -11.70 7.16
C LYS A 145 -3.55 -10.63 6.90
N HIS A 146 -2.47 -10.73 7.65
CA HIS A 146 -1.24 -10.02 7.35
C HIS A 146 -0.67 -10.46 6.00
N ARG A 147 -0.16 -9.51 5.24
CA ARG A 147 0.51 -9.80 3.97
C ARG A 147 2.01 -9.57 4.09
N PHE A 148 2.78 -10.63 3.92
CA PHE A 148 4.23 -10.56 3.78
C PHE A 148 4.63 -10.94 2.36
N ILE A 149 5.72 -10.35 1.86
CA ILE A 149 6.26 -10.73 0.55
C ILE A 149 6.77 -12.17 0.62
N ASP A 150 7.43 -12.52 1.74
CA ASP A 150 8.01 -13.82 2.04
C ASP A 150 7.25 -14.49 3.21
N PRO A 151 6.18 -15.22 2.95
CA PRO A 151 5.34 -15.81 4.00
C PRO A 151 6.07 -16.83 4.89
N GLU A 152 7.22 -17.34 4.46
CA GLU A 152 8.02 -18.28 5.25
C GLU A 152 8.82 -17.58 6.36
N SER A 153 9.36 -16.38 6.09
CA SER A 153 10.21 -15.67 7.05
C SER A 153 9.60 -14.40 7.62
N ASN A 154 8.50 -13.90 7.06
CA ASN A 154 7.71 -12.76 7.52
C ASN A 154 8.53 -11.49 7.82
N ARG A 155 9.49 -11.14 6.93
CA ARG A 155 10.42 -10.02 7.14
C ARG A 155 9.98 -8.72 6.52
N SER A 156 9.07 -8.77 5.54
CA SER A 156 8.64 -7.59 4.78
C SER A 156 7.13 -7.53 4.73
N PHE A 157 6.56 -6.60 5.51
CA PHE A 157 5.12 -6.44 5.64
C PHE A 157 4.59 -5.48 4.58
N VAL A 158 3.57 -5.91 3.83
CA VAL A 158 2.91 -5.12 2.78
C VAL A 158 1.70 -4.40 3.39
N PHE A 159 1.83 -3.11 3.65
CA PHE A 159 0.78 -2.30 4.26
C PHE A 159 -0.10 -1.56 3.25
N GLN A 160 0.36 -1.37 2.01
CA GLN A 160 -0.38 -0.70 0.94
C GLN A 160 -0.86 -1.71 -0.10
N GLY A 161 -2.03 -1.45 -0.67
CA GLY A 161 -2.54 -2.22 -1.80
C GLY A 161 -3.64 -1.47 -2.52
N HIS A 162 -3.52 -1.37 -3.84
CA HIS A 162 -4.55 -0.80 -4.70
C HIS A 162 -4.71 -1.64 -5.95
N ARG A 163 -5.87 -1.52 -6.59
CA ARG A 163 -6.12 -2.20 -7.86
C ARG A 163 -5.20 -1.65 -8.94
N GLY A 164 -4.58 -2.53 -9.69
CA GLY A 164 -3.83 -2.16 -10.89
C GLY A 164 -4.78 -1.94 -12.05
N LEU A 165 -5.02 -0.67 -12.40
CA LEU A 165 -5.86 -0.28 -13.54
C LEU A 165 -4.97 -0.18 -14.77
N TYR A 166 -4.90 -1.27 -15.55
CA TYR A 166 -3.90 -1.38 -16.60
C TYR A 166 -4.38 -1.03 -17.99
N ILE A 167 -5.70 -0.89 -18.21
CA ILE A 167 -6.26 -0.63 -19.55
C ILE A 167 -6.88 0.75 -19.58
N SER A 168 -6.36 1.58 -20.48
CA SER A 168 -6.92 2.89 -20.82
C SER A 168 -7.47 2.86 -22.23
N TYR A 169 -8.43 3.73 -22.53
CA TYR A 169 -9.07 3.79 -23.85
C TYR A 169 -9.31 5.24 -24.30
N ASN A 170 -9.40 5.42 -25.62
CA ASN A 170 -9.84 6.66 -26.23
C ASN A 170 -11.37 6.68 -26.29
N THR A 171 -12.01 7.66 -25.65
CA THR A 171 -13.47 7.74 -25.50
C THR A 171 -14.21 7.98 -26.81
N HIS A 172 -13.52 8.43 -27.88
CA HIS A 172 -14.08 8.56 -29.21
C HIS A 172 -14.01 7.26 -30.05
N ARG A 173 -13.21 6.26 -29.60
CA ARG A 173 -12.92 5.05 -30.39
C ARG A 173 -13.36 3.76 -29.70
N ALA A 174 -13.47 3.77 -28.38
CA ALA A 174 -13.88 2.64 -27.57
C ALA A 174 -14.75 3.08 -26.40
N LYS A 175 -15.46 2.13 -25.81
CA LYS A 175 -16.23 2.30 -24.57
C LYS A 175 -15.69 1.37 -23.51
N ALA A 176 -15.86 1.72 -22.23
CA ALA A 176 -15.46 0.86 -21.14
C ALA A 176 -16.11 -0.54 -21.25
N ASP A 177 -17.39 -0.61 -21.63
CA ASP A 177 -18.14 -1.86 -21.78
C ASP A 177 -17.68 -2.75 -22.95
N ASP A 178 -16.84 -2.26 -23.85
CA ASP A 178 -16.24 -3.08 -24.90
C ASP A 178 -15.21 -4.08 -24.36
N ILE A 179 -14.70 -3.83 -23.13
CA ILE A 179 -13.63 -4.60 -22.50
C ILE A 179 -14.12 -5.12 -21.14
N LYS A 180 -14.58 -6.35 -21.09
CA LYS A 180 -15.01 -7.07 -19.87
C LYS A 180 -14.08 -8.20 -19.47
N SER A 181 -13.16 -8.54 -20.37
CA SER A 181 -12.14 -9.56 -20.22
C SER A 181 -10.84 -9.08 -20.88
N TRP A 182 -9.71 -9.51 -20.39
CA TRP A 182 -8.42 -9.29 -21.08
C TRP A 182 -8.44 -9.85 -22.50
N TRP A 183 -9.16 -10.97 -22.74
CA TRP A 183 -9.33 -11.56 -24.05
C TRP A 183 -10.03 -10.65 -25.05
N ASP A 184 -10.83 -9.68 -24.59
CA ASP A 184 -11.46 -8.71 -25.49
C ASP A 184 -10.45 -7.84 -26.24
N LEU A 185 -9.23 -7.67 -25.68
CA LEU A 185 -8.12 -6.99 -26.38
C LEU A 185 -7.63 -7.74 -27.63
N THR A 186 -7.96 -9.02 -27.77
CA THR A 186 -7.56 -9.85 -28.92
C THR A 186 -8.60 -9.91 -30.04
N GLN A 187 -9.68 -9.12 -29.93
CA GLN A 187 -10.68 -9.02 -30.99
C GLN A 187 -10.10 -8.27 -32.21
N SER A 188 -10.42 -8.74 -33.42
CA SER A 188 -9.87 -8.20 -34.67
C SER A 188 -10.09 -6.70 -34.86
N LYS A 189 -11.19 -6.14 -34.32
CA LYS A 189 -11.47 -4.69 -34.36
C LYS A 189 -10.38 -3.83 -33.72
N TRP A 190 -9.57 -4.38 -32.81
CA TRP A 190 -8.49 -3.68 -32.13
C TRP A 190 -7.11 -3.88 -32.78
N LYS A 191 -7.01 -4.68 -33.84
CA LYS A 191 -5.72 -4.94 -34.51
C LYS A 191 -5.09 -3.64 -35.00
N GLY A 192 -3.83 -3.36 -34.60
CA GLY A 192 -3.12 -2.11 -34.87
C GLY A 192 -3.65 -0.87 -34.11
N GLN A 193 -4.62 -1.06 -33.19
CA GLN A 193 -5.22 0.01 -32.40
C GLN A 193 -4.85 -0.02 -30.93
N ILE A 194 -3.94 -0.92 -30.53
CA ILE A 194 -3.49 -1.10 -29.15
C ILE A 194 -2.08 -0.53 -28.99
N LEU A 195 -1.93 0.30 -27.99
CA LEU A 195 -0.65 0.81 -27.51
C LEU A 195 -0.25 0.13 -26.20
N GLY A 196 1.01 0.24 -25.84
CA GLY A 196 1.50 -0.19 -24.53
C GLY A 196 2.78 0.53 -24.14
N TYR A 197 2.97 0.70 -22.84
CA TYR A 197 4.28 1.04 -22.31
C TYR A 197 5.18 -0.19 -22.35
N ASP A 198 6.48 -0.02 -22.65
CA ASP A 198 7.40 -1.14 -22.83
C ASP A 198 7.61 -1.91 -21.51
N PRO A 199 7.18 -3.17 -21.40
CA PRO A 199 7.31 -3.96 -20.17
C PRO A 199 8.75 -4.40 -19.86
N ALA A 200 9.72 -4.13 -20.74
CA ALA A 200 11.13 -4.28 -20.41
C ALA A 200 11.61 -3.26 -19.37
N ILE A 201 10.85 -2.16 -19.18
CA ILE A 201 11.13 -1.15 -18.14
C ILE A 201 10.39 -1.53 -16.86
N ALA A 202 11.06 -1.34 -15.70
CA ALA A 202 10.43 -1.57 -14.40
C ALA A 202 9.22 -0.64 -14.19
N GLY A 203 8.18 -1.14 -13.51
CA GLY A 203 6.98 -0.38 -13.22
C GLY A 203 5.70 -1.07 -13.67
N THR A 204 4.65 -0.29 -13.96
CA THR A 204 3.30 -0.77 -14.22
C THR A 204 3.21 -1.75 -15.40
N ALA A 205 3.92 -1.49 -16.49
CA ALA A 205 3.91 -2.38 -17.66
C ALA A 205 4.55 -3.75 -17.37
N ARG A 206 5.63 -3.77 -16.58
CA ARG A 206 6.26 -5.01 -16.14
C ARG A 206 5.32 -5.81 -15.21
N ASN A 207 4.59 -5.13 -14.33
CA ASN A 207 3.60 -5.77 -13.47
C ASN A 207 2.42 -6.33 -14.28
N ALA A 208 1.95 -5.62 -15.30
CA ALA A 208 0.92 -6.11 -16.21
C ALA A 208 1.40 -7.34 -17.00
N LEU A 209 2.66 -7.34 -17.47
CA LEU A 209 3.27 -8.51 -18.15
C LEU A 209 3.32 -9.72 -17.23
N TRP A 210 3.79 -9.53 -15.98
CA TRP A 210 3.81 -10.59 -14.98
C TRP A 210 2.40 -11.13 -14.73
N PHE A 211 1.42 -10.25 -14.53
CA PHE A 211 0.01 -10.62 -14.32
C PHE A 211 -0.53 -11.48 -15.49
N MET A 212 -0.30 -11.04 -16.73
CA MET A 212 -0.71 -11.78 -17.91
C MET A 212 -0.06 -13.17 -17.98
N TYR A 213 1.23 -13.26 -17.65
CA TYR A 213 1.99 -14.52 -17.68
C TYR A 213 1.52 -15.51 -16.61
N LYS A 214 1.31 -15.04 -15.37
CA LYS A 214 0.99 -15.90 -14.21
C LYS A 214 -0.48 -16.24 -14.08
N ASN A 215 -1.36 -15.46 -14.65
CA ASN A 215 -2.79 -15.71 -14.57
C ASN A 215 -3.15 -16.97 -15.40
N PRO A 216 -3.69 -18.04 -14.80
CA PRO A 216 -3.97 -19.30 -15.51
C PRO A 216 -5.09 -19.16 -16.55
N SER A 217 -5.91 -18.09 -16.49
CA SER A 217 -6.92 -17.79 -17.50
C SER A 217 -6.35 -16.99 -18.69
N LEU A 218 -5.08 -16.61 -18.65
CA LEU A 218 -4.36 -15.86 -19.68
C LEU A 218 -3.13 -16.64 -20.16
N GLY A 219 -2.02 -16.50 -19.48
CA GLY A 219 -0.80 -17.24 -19.72
C GLY A 219 -0.14 -17.00 -21.08
N PRO A 220 0.75 -17.93 -21.50
CA PRO A 220 1.46 -17.82 -22.77
C PRO A 220 0.56 -17.75 -24.01
N GLU A 221 -0.60 -18.40 -24.00
CA GLU A 221 -1.53 -18.39 -25.12
C GLU A 221 -2.07 -16.98 -25.37
N PHE A 222 -2.59 -16.34 -24.33
CA PHE A 222 -3.04 -14.95 -24.40
C PHE A 222 -1.92 -14.00 -24.85
N MET A 223 -0.71 -14.16 -24.29
CA MET A 223 0.43 -13.33 -24.64
C MET A 223 0.83 -13.47 -26.12
N ASN A 224 0.83 -14.71 -26.65
CA ASN A 224 1.08 -14.94 -28.09
C ASN A 224 0.03 -14.23 -28.95
N LYS A 225 -1.25 -14.33 -28.61
CA LYS A 225 -2.31 -13.68 -29.37
C LYS A 225 -2.21 -12.18 -29.28
N LEU A 226 -2.09 -11.63 -28.07
CA LEU A 226 -2.02 -10.18 -27.83
C LEU A 226 -0.78 -9.55 -28.48
N PHE A 227 0.40 -10.04 -28.13
CA PHE A 227 1.66 -9.46 -28.57
C PHE A 227 2.12 -9.99 -29.93
N GLY A 228 1.66 -11.15 -30.39
CA GLY A 228 2.05 -11.74 -31.68
C GLY A 228 1.16 -11.28 -32.84
N GLU A 229 -0.17 -11.22 -32.62
CA GLU A 229 -1.15 -11.05 -33.71
C GLU A 229 -1.79 -9.67 -33.77
N MET A 230 -1.87 -8.94 -32.63
CA MET A 230 -2.64 -7.69 -32.55
C MET A 230 -1.87 -6.43 -32.97
N GLU A 231 -0.63 -6.58 -33.45
CA GLU A 231 0.18 -5.43 -33.94
C GLU A 231 0.32 -4.30 -32.93
N ILE A 232 0.52 -4.65 -31.66
CA ILE A 232 0.68 -3.69 -30.58
C ILE A 232 1.91 -2.82 -30.81
N THR A 233 1.75 -1.50 -30.64
CA THR A 233 2.85 -0.54 -30.63
C THR A 233 3.30 -0.26 -29.21
N LEU A 234 4.57 -0.49 -28.90
CA LEU A 234 5.18 -0.22 -27.59
C LEU A 234 6.03 1.06 -27.63
N SER A 235 5.98 1.84 -26.56
CA SER A 235 6.86 3.00 -26.37
C SER A 235 7.46 3.02 -24.96
N ARG A 236 8.63 3.66 -24.85
CA ARG A 236 9.31 3.94 -23.57
C ARG A 236 9.02 5.33 -23.03
N ASN A 237 8.22 6.10 -23.73
CA ASN A 237 7.86 7.45 -23.36
C ASN A 237 6.36 7.49 -22.96
N HIS A 238 6.09 7.65 -21.67
CA HIS A 238 4.74 7.68 -21.13
C HIS A 238 3.85 8.75 -21.77
N ARG A 239 4.37 9.97 -21.92
CA ARG A 239 3.63 11.08 -22.53
C ARG A 239 3.26 10.76 -23.98
N GLN A 240 4.22 10.25 -24.75
CA GLN A 240 3.99 9.90 -26.16
C GLN A 240 2.89 8.84 -26.32
N VAL A 241 2.86 7.84 -25.42
CA VAL A 241 1.82 6.79 -25.47
C VAL A 241 0.44 7.38 -25.21
N VAL A 242 0.32 8.31 -24.26
CA VAL A 242 -0.94 8.98 -23.95
C VAL A 242 -1.38 9.92 -25.06
N ASP A 243 -0.46 10.70 -25.65
CA ASP A 243 -0.75 11.55 -26.80
C ASP A 243 -1.24 10.72 -28.01
N TRP A 244 -0.63 9.56 -28.24
CA TRP A 244 -1.06 8.65 -29.28
C TRP A 244 -2.44 8.01 -28.99
N LEU A 245 -2.70 7.68 -27.72
CA LEU A 245 -4.02 7.19 -27.31
C LEU A 245 -5.09 8.26 -27.55
N ALA A 246 -4.83 9.50 -27.17
CA ALA A 246 -5.77 10.61 -27.39
C ALA A 246 -6.04 10.87 -28.87
N GLY A 247 -5.03 10.65 -29.75
CA GLY A 247 -5.12 11.00 -31.19
C GLY A 247 -5.51 9.84 -32.11
N LYS A 248 -4.84 8.70 -32.05
CA LYS A 248 -4.85 7.70 -33.12
C LYS A 248 -5.16 6.26 -32.74
N ALA A 249 -5.03 5.87 -31.48
CA ALA A 249 -5.28 4.51 -31.03
C ALA A 249 -6.59 4.38 -30.24
N ALA A 250 -7.09 3.17 -30.08
CA ALA A 250 -8.32 2.91 -29.32
C ALA A 250 -8.02 2.52 -27.86
N LEU A 251 -6.97 1.74 -27.63
CA LEU A 251 -6.66 1.13 -26.34
C LEU A 251 -5.20 1.32 -25.97
N CYS A 252 -4.91 1.34 -24.69
CA CYS A 252 -3.55 1.34 -24.16
C CYS A 252 -3.41 0.44 -22.94
N ILE A 253 -2.31 -0.33 -22.90
CA ILE A 253 -1.94 -1.15 -21.75
C ILE A 253 -0.86 -0.45 -20.96
N ALA A 254 -1.08 -0.28 -19.64
CA ALA A 254 -0.16 0.33 -18.68
C ALA A 254 0.19 1.81 -18.98
N CYS A 255 -0.78 2.58 -19.42
CA CYS A 255 -0.65 4.03 -19.63
C CYS A 255 -0.88 4.78 -18.32
N ASN A 256 0.17 5.00 -17.53
CA ASN A 256 0.09 5.58 -16.19
C ASN A 256 -0.50 7.00 -16.14
N ASP A 257 -0.31 7.80 -17.19
CA ASP A 257 -0.72 9.22 -17.22
C ASP A 257 -2.12 9.44 -17.80
N ALA A 258 -2.87 8.36 -18.07
CA ALA A 258 -4.19 8.46 -18.68
C ALA A 258 -5.20 9.22 -17.81
N GLU A 259 -5.15 9.06 -16.47
CA GLU A 259 -6.02 9.84 -15.57
C GLU A 259 -5.68 11.33 -15.60
N THR A 260 -4.39 11.65 -15.54
CA THR A 260 -3.93 13.05 -15.64
C THR A 260 -4.35 13.67 -16.97
N ALA A 261 -4.24 12.91 -18.05
CA ALA A 261 -4.66 13.36 -19.39
C ALA A 261 -6.19 13.57 -19.47
N ARG A 262 -6.98 12.68 -18.90
CA ARG A 262 -8.43 12.84 -18.76
C ARG A 262 -8.77 14.11 -17.98
N ASP A 263 -8.13 14.32 -16.83
CA ASP A 263 -8.37 15.48 -15.97
C ASP A 263 -7.93 16.80 -16.66
N GLN A 264 -7.05 16.73 -17.65
CA GLN A 264 -6.67 17.82 -18.55
C GLN A 264 -7.61 17.98 -19.76
N GLY A 265 -8.65 17.16 -19.87
CA GLY A 265 -9.67 17.25 -20.93
C GLY A 265 -9.34 16.50 -22.23
N LEU A 266 -8.31 15.64 -22.23
CA LEU A 266 -8.06 14.76 -23.38
C LEU A 266 -9.12 13.64 -23.47
N PRO A 267 -9.45 13.14 -24.67
CA PRO A 267 -10.47 12.13 -24.89
C PRO A 267 -9.97 10.71 -24.51
N VAL A 268 -9.50 10.56 -23.29
CA VAL A 268 -9.02 9.30 -22.75
C VAL A 268 -9.69 8.99 -21.41
N ASP A 269 -9.86 7.71 -21.10
CA ASP A 269 -10.31 7.25 -19.79
C ASP A 269 -9.72 5.86 -19.48
N ILE A 270 -10.02 5.32 -18.30
CA ILE A 270 -9.51 4.04 -17.82
C ILE A 270 -10.63 3.05 -17.57
N ILE A 271 -10.34 1.76 -17.75
CA ILE A 271 -11.26 0.69 -17.38
C ILE A 271 -11.23 0.54 -15.85
N THR A 272 -12.34 0.88 -15.20
CA THR A 272 -12.45 0.90 -13.71
C THR A 272 -13.21 -0.30 -13.14
N HIS A 273 -13.96 -1.04 -13.95
CA HIS A 273 -14.63 -2.26 -13.52
C HIS A 273 -13.67 -3.45 -13.46
N THR A 274 -14.01 -4.46 -12.68
CA THR A 274 -13.24 -5.71 -12.58
C THR A 274 -13.41 -6.53 -13.86
N LEU A 275 -12.29 -6.96 -14.44
CA LEU A 275 -12.31 -7.86 -15.59
C LEU A 275 -12.50 -9.32 -15.14
N LYS A 276 -12.96 -10.17 -16.07
CA LYS A 276 -13.28 -11.58 -15.80
C LYS A 276 -12.12 -12.36 -15.16
N GLU A 277 -10.90 -12.10 -15.56
CA GLU A 277 -9.69 -12.78 -15.08
C GLU A 277 -9.19 -12.24 -13.73
N GLY A 278 -9.90 -11.26 -13.15
CA GLY A 278 -9.54 -10.60 -11.90
C GLY A 278 -8.60 -9.41 -12.08
N ASP A 279 -8.18 -8.87 -10.95
CA ASP A 279 -7.33 -7.69 -10.87
C ASP A 279 -5.96 -8.03 -10.25
N TYR A 280 -4.97 -7.23 -10.55
CA TYR A 280 -3.69 -7.24 -9.87
C TYR A 280 -3.73 -6.24 -8.70
N VAL A 281 -3.17 -6.64 -7.55
CA VAL A 281 -2.95 -5.71 -6.43
C VAL A 281 -1.52 -5.18 -6.50
N ALA A 282 -1.41 -3.89 -6.74
CA ALA A 282 -0.14 -3.19 -6.69
C ALA A 282 0.13 -2.70 -5.26
N GLY A 283 1.34 -2.98 -4.75
CA GLY A 283 1.78 -2.54 -3.43
C GLY A 283 2.47 -1.16 -3.43
N GLY A 284 2.76 -0.60 -4.60
CA GLY A 284 3.50 0.67 -4.69
C GLY A 284 4.81 0.64 -3.91
N GLN A 285 5.08 1.69 -3.12
CA GLN A 285 6.20 1.78 -2.18
C GLN A 285 5.83 1.26 -0.77
N GLY A 286 4.68 0.62 -0.62
CA GLY A 286 4.06 0.26 0.65
C GLY A 286 4.53 -1.05 1.27
N VAL A 287 5.82 -1.26 1.37
CA VAL A 287 6.42 -2.38 2.10
C VAL A 287 7.33 -1.86 3.19
N ILE A 288 7.14 -2.34 4.43
CA ILE A 288 7.96 -2.00 5.59
C ILE A 288 8.72 -3.21 6.10
N SER A 289 9.99 -3.01 6.46
CA SER A 289 10.86 -4.02 7.06
C SER A 289 11.70 -3.45 8.19
N LEU A 290 12.01 -4.30 9.17
CA LEU A 290 13.01 -4.04 10.18
C LEU A 290 14.40 -4.40 9.66
N ILE A 291 15.36 -3.50 9.81
CA ILE A 291 16.76 -3.76 9.46
C ILE A 291 17.44 -4.55 10.61
N ALA A 292 18.35 -5.44 10.26
CA ALA A 292 19.12 -6.21 11.20
C ALA A 292 20.62 -6.21 10.84
N PRO A 293 21.52 -5.83 11.80
CA PRO A 293 21.18 -5.24 13.09
C PRO A 293 20.68 -3.80 12.98
N ALA A 294 19.76 -3.40 13.86
CA ALA A 294 19.26 -2.05 14.01
C ALA A 294 19.98 -1.33 15.16
N PRO A 295 20.36 -0.04 15.02
CA PRO A 295 20.93 0.72 16.12
C PRO A 295 19.93 1.03 17.25
N HIS A 296 18.64 1.19 16.93
CA HIS A 296 17.58 1.56 17.87
C HIS A 296 16.39 0.57 17.80
N PRO A 297 16.58 -0.70 18.22
CA PRO A 297 15.60 -1.76 17.99
C PRO A 297 14.26 -1.56 18.72
N ASN A 298 14.27 -0.91 19.91
CA ASN A 298 13.03 -0.64 20.63
C ASN A 298 12.27 0.54 20.00
N ALA A 299 12.96 1.60 19.59
CA ALA A 299 12.35 2.72 18.89
C ALA A 299 11.76 2.27 17.54
N ALA A 300 12.43 1.36 16.83
CA ALA A 300 11.89 0.72 15.64
C ALA A 300 10.59 -0.05 15.93
N ARG A 301 10.52 -0.80 17.05
CA ARG A 301 9.28 -1.49 17.47
C ARG A 301 8.14 -0.51 17.75
N ILE A 302 8.41 0.61 18.45
CA ILE A 302 7.40 1.65 18.70
C ILE A 302 6.91 2.24 17.37
N PHE A 303 7.83 2.57 16.45
CA PHE A 303 7.45 3.09 15.13
C PHE A 303 6.58 2.12 14.35
N VAL A 304 6.94 0.82 14.28
CA VAL A 304 6.16 -0.21 13.56
C VAL A 304 4.73 -0.29 14.11
N ASN A 305 4.57 -0.36 15.43
CA ASN A 305 3.24 -0.46 16.03
C ASN A 305 2.40 0.80 15.79
N TRP A 306 2.98 1.99 15.94
CA TRP A 306 2.31 3.24 15.62
C TRP A 306 1.93 3.32 14.14
N PHE A 307 2.89 3.03 13.24
CA PHE A 307 2.65 3.14 11.80
C PHE A 307 1.60 2.14 11.30
N LEU A 308 1.61 0.91 11.82
CA LEU A 308 0.65 -0.14 11.43
C LEU A 308 -0.66 -0.09 12.24
N SER A 309 -0.78 0.79 13.25
CA SER A 309 -2.03 1.00 13.98
C SER A 309 -3.14 1.55 13.09
N ARG A 310 -4.37 1.55 13.60
CA ARG A 310 -5.51 2.19 12.93
C ARG A 310 -5.25 3.67 12.67
N GLU A 311 -4.73 4.37 13.67
CA GLU A 311 -4.38 5.80 13.56
C GLU A 311 -3.29 6.02 12.50
N GLY A 312 -2.17 5.31 12.60
CA GLY A 312 -1.03 5.46 11.68
C GLY A 312 -1.41 5.18 10.23
N GLN A 313 -2.20 4.13 9.99
CA GLN A 313 -2.64 3.78 8.63
C GLN A 313 -3.71 4.74 8.07
N THR A 314 -4.55 5.33 8.93
CA THR A 314 -5.47 6.41 8.52
C THR A 314 -4.68 7.65 8.09
N LEU A 315 -3.74 8.10 8.92
CA LEU A 315 -2.87 9.23 8.61
C LEU A 315 -2.03 9.01 7.35
N PHE A 316 -1.44 7.82 7.20
CA PHE A 316 -0.71 7.43 6.00
C PHE A 316 -1.57 7.64 4.75
N GLN A 317 -2.78 7.07 4.74
CA GLN A 317 -3.69 7.12 3.61
C GLN A 317 -4.12 8.55 3.27
N GLU A 318 -4.60 9.30 4.27
CA GLU A 318 -5.09 10.67 4.09
C GLU A 318 -3.99 11.63 3.60
N LEU A 319 -2.81 11.57 4.22
CA LEU A 319 -1.73 12.49 3.91
C LEU A 319 -1.07 12.17 2.56
N SER A 320 -0.98 10.88 2.20
CA SER A 320 -0.46 10.47 0.91
C SER A 320 -1.38 10.89 -0.24
N ILE A 321 -2.69 10.68 -0.11
CA ILE A 321 -3.67 11.18 -1.09
C ILE A 321 -3.60 12.70 -1.22
N LYS A 322 -3.54 13.41 -0.09
CA LYS A 322 -3.44 14.88 -0.07
C LYS A 322 -2.17 15.41 -0.74
N SER A 323 -1.09 14.62 -0.76
CA SER A 323 0.15 14.95 -1.46
C SER A 323 0.16 14.55 -2.95
N GLY A 324 -0.94 14.01 -3.47
CA GLY A 324 -1.08 13.63 -4.87
C GLY A 324 -0.88 12.14 -5.18
N GLN A 325 -0.61 11.30 -4.17
CA GLN A 325 -0.48 9.84 -4.36
C GLN A 325 -1.88 9.19 -4.39
N GLN A 326 -2.60 9.33 -5.49
CA GLN A 326 -4.01 8.95 -5.63
C GLN A 326 -4.31 7.46 -5.33
N ASN A 327 -3.31 6.60 -5.38
CA ASN A 327 -3.41 5.16 -5.16
C ASN A 327 -2.85 4.69 -3.80
N ALA A 328 -2.56 5.61 -2.87
CA ALA A 328 -2.04 5.28 -1.54
C ALA A 328 -3.15 4.69 -0.64
N ASN A 329 -3.57 3.46 -0.93
CA ASN A 329 -4.61 2.75 -0.21
C ASN A 329 -3.99 1.77 0.80
N SER A 330 -4.25 1.96 2.08
CA SER A 330 -3.86 1.00 3.11
C SER A 330 -4.59 -0.33 2.93
N ARG A 331 -3.90 -1.43 3.22
CA ARG A 331 -4.52 -2.77 3.29
C ARG A 331 -5.31 -3.00 4.58
N ARG A 332 -5.29 -2.04 5.52
CA ARG A 332 -6.12 -2.09 6.71
C ARG A 332 -7.57 -1.75 6.35
N MET A 333 -8.52 -2.63 6.72
CA MET A 333 -9.91 -2.54 6.29
C MET A 333 -10.82 -1.85 7.30
N ASP A 334 -10.41 -1.73 8.57
CA ASP A 334 -11.17 -1.07 9.65
C ASP A 334 -10.93 0.45 9.73
N ILE A 335 -10.39 1.06 8.68
CA ILE A 335 -10.18 2.50 8.53
C ILE A 335 -11.07 3.09 7.42
N PRO A 336 -11.41 4.41 7.50
CA PRO A 336 -12.17 5.07 6.45
C PRO A 336 -11.46 4.98 5.09
N LYS A 337 -12.24 4.75 4.03
CA LYS A 337 -11.75 4.68 2.64
C LYS A 337 -12.29 5.82 1.75
N ASP A 338 -12.93 6.81 2.34
CA ASP A 338 -13.62 7.88 1.59
C ASP A 338 -12.67 8.72 0.75
N VAL A 339 -11.42 8.91 1.23
CA VAL A 339 -10.37 9.64 0.51
C VAL A 339 -9.79 8.86 -0.69
N ILE A 340 -10.04 7.54 -0.77
CA ILE A 340 -9.59 6.70 -1.88
C ILE A 340 -10.64 6.69 -2.98
N LYS A 341 -10.25 6.98 -4.21
CA LYS A 341 -11.15 6.86 -5.36
C LYS A 341 -11.72 5.43 -5.44
N PRO A 342 -13.04 5.27 -5.69
CA PRO A 342 -13.71 3.96 -5.67
C PRO A 342 -13.02 2.89 -6.51
N GLU A 343 -12.49 3.27 -7.67
CA GLU A 343 -11.81 2.38 -8.61
C GLU A 343 -10.50 1.79 -8.08
N TYR A 344 -9.83 2.44 -7.12
CA TYR A 344 -8.60 1.94 -6.50
C TYR A 344 -8.84 1.12 -5.22
N ARG A 345 -10.06 1.14 -4.69
CA ARG A 345 -10.40 0.39 -3.47
C ARG A 345 -10.31 -1.11 -3.72
N LEU A 346 -9.70 -1.82 -2.79
CA LEU A 346 -9.75 -3.28 -2.77
C LEU A 346 -11.16 -3.73 -2.36
N LYS A 347 -11.68 -4.75 -3.05
CA LYS A 347 -12.97 -5.37 -2.78
C LYS A 347 -12.73 -6.79 -2.34
N GLU A 348 -13.29 -7.20 -1.21
CA GLU A 348 -13.02 -8.54 -0.65
C GLU A 348 -13.54 -9.67 -1.53
N GLU A 349 -14.64 -9.44 -2.25
CA GLU A 349 -15.25 -10.39 -3.17
C GLU A 349 -14.46 -10.60 -4.47
N SER A 350 -13.57 -9.68 -4.82
CA SER A 350 -12.81 -9.76 -6.06
C SER A 350 -11.66 -10.77 -6.01
N ILE A 351 -11.34 -11.36 -7.16
CA ILE A 351 -10.14 -12.18 -7.34
C ILE A 351 -8.96 -11.24 -7.59
N TYR A 352 -7.93 -11.40 -6.78
CA TYR A 352 -6.73 -10.59 -6.90
C TYR A 352 -5.47 -11.44 -7.03
N TRP A 353 -4.56 -10.96 -7.86
CA TRP A 353 -3.21 -11.49 -8.04
C TRP A 353 -2.20 -10.55 -7.40
N GLU A 354 -1.27 -11.09 -6.67
CA GLU A 354 -0.25 -10.32 -5.96
C GLU A 354 1.14 -10.93 -6.18
N ASN A 355 2.14 -10.07 -6.32
CA ASN A 355 3.53 -10.50 -6.40
C ASN A 355 3.96 -11.30 -5.16
N GLY A 356 4.76 -12.33 -5.39
CA GLY A 356 5.41 -13.14 -4.35
C GLY A 356 6.95 -13.00 -4.40
N PRO A 357 7.67 -13.82 -3.62
CA PRO A 357 9.13 -13.80 -3.58
C PRO A 357 9.79 -14.21 -4.91
N THR A 358 9.07 -14.93 -5.77
CA THR A 358 9.53 -15.42 -7.08
C THR A 358 9.25 -14.44 -8.23
N VAL A 359 8.71 -13.26 -7.95
CA VAL A 359 8.27 -12.30 -8.97
C VAL A 359 9.36 -11.91 -9.97
N ASP A 360 10.61 -11.79 -9.54
CA ASP A 360 11.71 -11.41 -10.43
C ASP A 360 12.02 -12.54 -11.43
N GLN A 361 12.03 -13.80 -10.98
CA GLN A 361 12.22 -14.98 -11.83
C GLN A 361 11.06 -15.10 -12.83
N GLU A 362 9.82 -15.05 -12.35
CA GLU A 362 8.62 -15.15 -13.16
C GLU A 362 8.52 -14.02 -14.21
N THR A 363 8.93 -12.83 -13.84
CA THR A 363 9.01 -11.68 -14.75
C THR A 363 10.10 -11.85 -15.80
N ALA A 364 11.22 -12.47 -15.44
CA ALA A 364 12.28 -12.79 -16.40
C ALA A 364 11.80 -13.83 -17.44
N GLU A 365 11.07 -14.86 -17.00
CA GLU A 365 10.44 -15.85 -17.88
C GLU A 365 9.42 -15.21 -18.82
N ALA A 366 8.54 -14.35 -18.29
CA ALA A 366 7.56 -13.60 -19.08
C ALA A 366 8.24 -12.70 -20.13
N THR A 367 9.34 -12.04 -19.74
CA THR A 367 10.12 -11.16 -20.63
C THR A 367 10.81 -11.96 -21.74
N LYS A 368 11.32 -13.16 -21.42
CA LYS A 368 11.90 -14.07 -22.41
C LYS A 368 10.84 -14.48 -23.43
N LEU A 369 9.68 -14.92 -22.98
CA LEU A 369 8.56 -15.26 -23.86
C LEU A 369 8.17 -14.09 -24.77
N LEU A 370 8.07 -12.87 -24.22
CA LEU A 370 7.74 -11.67 -24.98
C LEU A 370 8.76 -11.40 -26.11
N LYS A 371 10.06 -11.54 -25.83
CA LYS A 371 11.12 -11.40 -26.84
C LYS A 371 11.01 -12.46 -27.94
N GLU A 372 10.70 -13.70 -27.59
CA GLU A 372 10.46 -14.78 -28.55
C GLU A 372 9.25 -14.50 -29.44
N ILE A 373 8.15 -13.99 -28.88
CA ILE A 373 6.96 -13.57 -29.64
C ILE A 373 7.33 -12.48 -30.65
N PHE A 374 8.03 -11.43 -30.22
CA PHE A 374 8.43 -10.36 -31.13
C PHE A 374 9.42 -10.79 -32.22
N SER A 375 10.29 -11.75 -31.94
CA SER A 375 11.22 -12.27 -32.95
C SER A 375 10.54 -13.03 -34.10
N ARG A 376 9.32 -13.53 -33.87
CA ARG A 376 8.51 -14.25 -34.84
C ARG A 376 7.56 -13.34 -35.65
N ARG A 377 7.45 -12.05 -35.30
CA ARG A 377 6.61 -11.12 -36.07
C ARG A 377 7.19 -10.92 -37.48
N PRO A 378 6.33 -10.92 -38.51
CA PRO A 378 6.78 -10.50 -39.84
C PRO A 378 7.32 -9.05 -39.76
N ARG A 379 8.45 -8.81 -40.43
CA ARG A 379 9.05 -7.47 -40.55
C ARG A 379 8.24 -6.60 -41.48
#